data_cc43f965a93cd36305b23bd78392b43d
#
_entry.id   cc43f965a93cd36305b23bd78392b43d
#
_cell.length_a   1.000
_cell.length_b   1.000
_cell.length_c   1.000
_cell.angle_alpha   90.00
_cell.angle_beta   90.00
_cell.angle_gamma   90.00
#
_symmetry.space_group_name_H-M   'P 1'
#
loop_
_entity.id
_entity.type
_entity.pdbx_description
1 polymer ?
#
loop_
_entity_poly.entity_id
_entity_poly.type
_entity_poly.pdbx_seq_one_letter_code
_entity_poly.pdbx_strand_id
1 'polypeptide(L)'
;MKDSFGLIYIARLLAKPNAIVSVLTLLATRMGIDEVAINGSTGETIDATAQADYRDRYEALMRDLPKARENNDHAWLAELETEQQALTSELSSAFGKNGKARAKSDYENARKSVYMSITRAIDRITERHAELGAYLHGTIKTGGDCRYEEHEPKNWLV
;
A
#
# COMPACT_ATOMS: atom_id res chain seq x y z
N MET A 1 7.53 16.94 9.98
CA MET A 1 8.16 16.13 8.93
C MET A 1 7.14 15.92 7.82
N LYS A 2 7.34 16.63 6.72
CA LYS A 2 6.31 16.77 5.66
C LYS A 2 6.40 15.67 4.61
N ASP A 3 6.30 14.42 4.96
CA ASP A 3 6.06 13.25 4.08
C ASP A 3 5.93 12.00 4.95
N SER A 4 4.80 11.91 5.61
CA SER A 4 4.50 10.78 6.49
C SER A 4 4.07 9.51 5.72
N PHE A 5 3.74 9.62 4.44
CA PHE A 5 3.17 8.49 3.69
C PHE A 5 4.14 7.34 3.50
N GLY A 6 5.38 7.63 3.15
CA GLY A 6 6.42 6.61 3.07
C GLY A 6 6.64 5.89 4.41
N LEU A 7 6.55 6.60 5.52
CA LEU A 7 6.64 6.01 6.86
C LEU A 7 5.42 5.13 7.18
N ILE A 8 4.21 5.55 6.77
CA ILE A 8 3.00 4.73 6.90
C ILE A 8 3.14 3.43 6.12
N TYR A 9 3.63 3.50 4.88
CA TYR A 9 3.87 2.30 4.07
C TYR A 9 4.91 1.37 4.69
N ILE A 10 6.04 1.91 5.17
CA ILE A 10 7.06 1.13 5.87
C ILE A 10 6.47 0.48 7.13
N ALA A 11 5.76 1.24 7.96
CA ALA A 11 5.13 0.72 9.17
C ALA A 11 4.14 -0.42 8.86
N ARG A 12 3.35 -0.28 7.78
CA ARG A 12 2.45 -1.35 7.31
C ARG A 12 3.19 -2.63 6.92
N LEU A 13 4.33 -2.48 6.25
CA LEU A 13 5.18 -3.63 5.87
C LEU A 13 5.80 -4.30 7.10
N LEU A 14 6.30 -3.52 8.05
CA LEU A 14 6.90 -4.03 9.29
C LEU A 14 5.87 -4.71 10.21
N ALA A 15 4.61 -4.29 10.16
CA ALA A 15 3.52 -4.86 10.96
C ALA A 15 3.20 -6.32 10.59
N LYS A 16 3.49 -6.74 9.37
CA LYS A 16 3.31 -8.13 8.90
C LYS A 16 4.55 -8.60 8.13
N PRO A 17 5.59 -9.04 8.84
CA PRO A 17 6.82 -9.52 8.23
C PRO A 17 6.57 -10.67 7.25
N ASN A 18 7.34 -10.68 6.16
CA ASN A 18 7.29 -11.70 5.11
C ASN A 18 5.95 -11.83 4.35
N ALA A 19 4.97 -10.99 4.68
CA ALA A 19 3.72 -10.93 3.93
C ALA A 19 3.88 -10.12 2.63
N ILE A 20 3.25 -10.61 1.57
CA ILE A 20 3.12 -9.85 0.32
C ILE A 20 2.03 -8.79 0.50
N VAL A 21 2.37 -7.54 0.30
CA VAL A 21 1.46 -6.40 0.45
C VAL A 21 1.33 -5.69 -0.89
N SER A 22 0.12 -5.65 -1.42
CA SER A 22 -0.16 -4.96 -2.68
C SER A 22 -0.08 -3.44 -2.55
N VAL A 23 0.13 -2.75 -3.66
CA VAL A 23 0.05 -1.28 -3.71
C VAL A 23 -1.32 -0.79 -3.24
N LEU A 24 -2.39 -1.51 -3.60
CA LEU A 24 -3.74 -1.20 -3.12
C LEU A 24 -3.83 -1.22 -1.59
N THR A 25 -3.28 -2.24 -0.95
CA THR A 25 -3.28 -2.35 0.51
C THR A 25 -2.51 -1.20 1.18
N LEU A 26 -1.39 -0.78 0.60
CA LEU A 26 -0.63 0.38 1.12
C LEU A 26 -1.43 1.68 1.01
N LEU A 27 -2.11 1.91 -0.11
CA LEU A 27 -3.00 3.06 -0.27
C LEU A 27 -4.22 3.00 0.65
N ALA A 28 -4.81 1.80 0.83
CA ALA A 28 -5.90 1.57 1.79
C ALA A 28 -5.47 1.85 3.23
N THR A 29 -4.25 1.47 3.61
CA THR A 29 -3.67 1.81 4.93
C THR A 29 -3.54 3.32 5.10
N ARG A 30 -3.06 4.03 4.08
CA ARG A 30 -2.97 5.49 4.10
C ARG A 30 -4.34 6.15 4.29
N MET A 31 -5.39 5.57 3.72
CA MET A 31 -6.77 6.05 3.81
C MET A 31 -7.47 5.64 5.11
N GLY A 32 -6.86 4.77 5.90
CA GLY A 32 -7.44 4.26 7.14
C GLY A 32 -8.56 3.23 6.91
N ILE A 33 -8.57 2.56 5.76
CA ILE A 33 -9.56 1.51 5.42
C ILE A 33 -9.01 0.09 5.54
N ASP A 34 -7.69 -0.09 5.65
CA ASP A 34 -7.09 -1.39 5.95
C ASP A 34 -7.25 -1.72 7.44
N GLU A 35 -7.44 -3.01 7.76
CA GLU A 35 -7.67 -3.48 9.15
C GLU A 35 -6.46 -3.27 10.08
N VAL A 36 -5.27 -3.09 9.54
CA VAL A 36 -4.06 -2.86 10.33
C VAL A 36 -4.01 -1.41 10.78
N ALA A 37 -4.26 -1.19 12.06
CA ALA A 37 -4.11 0.13 12.66
C ALA A 37 -2.62 0.53 12.70
N ILE A 38 -2.28 1.60 12.01
CA ILE A 38 -0.95 2.21 12.03
C ILE A 38 -1.03 3.60 12.66
N ASN A 39 -0.18 3.86 13.64
CA ASN A 39 -0.09 5.17 14.28
C ASN A 39 0.27 6.24 13.23
N GLY A 40 -0.58 7.25 13.08
CA GLY A 40 -0.39 8.35 12.12
C GLY A 40 -1.05 8.14 10.75
N SER A 41 -1.79 7.04 10.51
CA SER A 41 -2.71 6.95 9.39
C SER A 41 -3.88 7.92 9.66
N THR A 42 -3.69 9.18 9.33
CA THR A 42 -4.78 10.15 9.33
C THR A 42 -5.46 10.07 7.97
N GLY A 43 -6.71 9.65 7.95
CA GLY A 43 -7.53 9.82 6.77
C GLY A 43 -7.49 11.30 6.36
N GLU A 44 -6.81 11.61 5.25
CA GLU A 44 -7.01 12.91 4.61
C GLU A 44 -8.51 13.05 4.33
N THR A 45 -9.02 14.25 4.41
CA THR A 45 -10.43 14.64 4.30
C THR A 45 -11.06 14.16 2.99
N ILE A 46 -11.38 12.88 2.93
CA ILE A 46 -12.23 12.30 1.90
C ILE A 46 -13.64 12.23 2.50
N ASP A 47 -14.62 12.54 1.67
CA ASP A 47 -16.02 12.39 2.05
C ASP A 47 -16.26 11.00 2.68
N ALA A 48 -16.91 10.96 3.84
CA ALA A 48 -17.18 9.73 4.60
C ALA A 48 -17.94 8.69 3.76
N THR A 49 -18.78 9.12 2.84
CA THR A 49 -19.51 8.24 1.90
C THR A 49 -18.55 7.59 0.90
N ALA A 50 -17.64 8.36 0.33
CA ALA A 50 -16.62 7.84 -0.59
C ALA A 50 -15.66 6.88 0.12
N GLN A 51 -15.26 7.20 1.36
CA GLN A 51 -14.41 6.33 2.18
C GLN A 51 -15.11 4.99 2.48
N ALA A 52 -16.40 5.00 2.78
CA ALA A 52 -17.18 3.79 3.01
C ALA A 52 -17.28 2.93 1.74
N ASP A 53 -17.51 3.53 0.57
CA ASP A 53 -17.54 2.83 -0.72
C ASP A 53 -16.19 2.17 -1.04
N TYR A 54 -15.08 2.89 -0.86
CA TYR A 54 -13.74 2.35 -1.06
C TYR A 54 -13.43 1.19 -0.09
N ARG A 55 -13.86 1.29 1.15
CA ARG A 55 -13.72 0.22 2.14
C ARG A 55 -14.46 -1.03 1.72
N ASP A 56 -15.72 -0.91 1.34
CA ASP A 56 -16.56 -2.04 0.92
C ASP A 56 -15.95 -2.77 -0.29
N ARG A 57 -15.48 -2.01 -1.29
CA ARG A 57 -14.80 -2.55 -2.47
C ARG A 57 -13.47 -3.23 -2.11
N TYR A 58 -12.69 -2.62 -1.24
CA TYR A 58 -11.43 -3.19 -0.76
C TYR A 58 -11.65 -4.50 0.00
N GLU A 59 -12.58 -4.53 0.95
CA GLU A 59 -12.91 -5.72 1.72
C GLU A 59 -13.42 -6.86 0.83
N ALA A 60 -14.24 -6.55 -0.17
CA ALA A 60 -14.69 -7.53 -1.15
C ALA A 60 -13.52 -8.15 -1.93
N LEU A 61 -12.57 -7.33 -2.41
CA LEU A 61 -11.37 -7.81 -3.08
C LEU A 61 -10.50 -8.70 -2.18
N MET A 62 -10.25 -8.28 -0.93
CA MET A 62 -9.44 -9.04 0.02
C MET A 62 -10.07 -10.39 0.38
N ARG A 63 -11.40 -10.46 0.40
CA ARG A 63 -12.15 -11.70 0.62
C ARG A 63 -12.14 -12.62 -0.60
N ASP A 64 -12.29 -12.08 -1.79
CA ASP A 64 -12.62 -12.86 -2.98
C ASP A 64 -11.37 -13.25 -3.81
N LEU A 65 -10.29 -12.44 -3.82
CA LEU A 65 -9.04 -12.77 -4.49
C LEU A 65 -8.43 -14.11 -4.02
N PRO A 66 -8.32 -14.40 -2.70
CA PRO A 66 -7.81 -15.70 -2.27
C PRO A 66 -8.69 -16.86 -2.72
N LYS A 67 -10.02 -16.69 -2.71
CA LYS A 67 -10.97 -17.73 -3.14
C LYS A 67 -10.85 -18.03 -4.64
N ALA A 68 -10.74 -16.99 -5.47
CA ALA A 68 -10.56 -17.17 -6.91
C ALA A 68 -9.25 -17.92 -7.24
N ARG A 69 -8.18 -17.63 -6.49
CA ARG A 69 -6.90 -18.35 -6.60
C ARG A 69 -7.00 -19.80 -6.14
N GLU A 70 -7.60 -20.05 -4.99
CA GLU A 70 -7.79 -21.38 -4.43
C GLU A 70 -8.65 -22.27 -5.35
N ASN A 71 -9.69 -21.70 -5.94
CA ASN A 71 -10.58 -22.39 -6.89
C ASN A 71 -10.00 -22.51 -8.31
N ASN A 72 -8.83 -21.92 -8.59
CA ASN A 72 -8.25 -21.82 -9.93
C ASN A 72 -9.24 -21.21 -10.97
N ASP A 73 -10.11 -20.31 -10.53
CA ASP A 73 -11.06 -19.62 -11.39
C ASP A 73 -10.38 -18.41 -12.08
N HIS A 74 -9.76 -18.70 -13.22
CA HIS A 74 -8.99 -17.70 -13.95
C HIS A 74 -9.85 -16.55 -14.49
N ALA A 75 -11.11 -16.81 -14.85
CA ALA A 75 -12.00 -15.76 -15.34
C ALA A 75 -12.36 -14.79 -14.22
N TRP A 76 -12.78 -15.32 -13.08
CA TRP A 76 -13.09 -14.51 -11.90
C TRP A 76 -11.85 -13.78 -11.36
N LEU A 77 -10.70 -14.45 -11.34
CA LEU A 77 -9.44 -13.84 -10.94
C LEU A 77 -9.09 -12.64 -11.83
N ALA A 78 -9.25 -12.74 -13.15
CA ALA A 78 -8.98 -11.64 -14.06
C ALA A 78 -9.93 -10.44 -13.85
N GLU A 79 -11.21 -10.69 -13.54
CA GLU A 79 -12.16 -9.64 -13.17
C GLU A 79 -11.75 -8.93 -11.86
N LEU A 80 -11.39 -9.69 -10.83
CA LEU A 80 -10.95 -9.15 -9.56
C LEU A 80 -9.63 -8.36 -9.66
N GLU A 81 -8.68 -8.82 -10.48
CA GLU A 81 -7.43 -8.09 -10.74
C GLU A 81 -7.68 -6.78 -11.49
N THR A 82 -8.65 -6.77 -12.41
CA THR A 82 -9.08 -5.54 -13.10
C THR A 82 -9.69 -4.55 -12.11
N GLU A 83 -10.55 -5.01 -11.21
CA GLU A 83 -11.14 -4.17 -10.16
C GLU A 83 -10.06 -3.69 -9.17
N GLN A 84 -9.10 -4.54 -8.82
CA GLN A 84 -7.97 -4.15 -7.97
C GLN A 84 -7.14 -3.01 -8.59
N GLN A 85 -6.88 -3.08 -9.89
CA GLN A 85 -6.17 -2.02 -10.61
C GLN A 85 -7.00 -0.73 -10.69
N ALA A 86 -8.30 -0.84 -10.95
CA ALA A 86 -9.21 0.30 -11.00
C ALA A 86 -9.29 1.01 -9.63
N LEU A 87 -9.49 0.25 -8.56
CA LEU A 87 -9.55 0.80 -7.20
C LEU A 87 -8.21 1.43 -6.79
N THR A 88 -7.09 0.80 -7.14
CA THR A 88 -5.74 1.35 -6.89
C THR A 88 -5.58 2.72 -7.57
N SER A 89 -6.00 2.85 -8.82
CA SER A 89 -5.95 4.10 -9.58
C SER A 89 -6.84 5.18 -8.96
N GLU A 90 -8.04 4.82 -8.54
CA GLU A 90 -8.98 5.73 -7.88
C GLU A 90 -8.45 6.24 -6.54
N LEU A 91 -7.91 5.36 -5.69
CA LEU A 91 -7.32 5.75 -4.41
C LEU A 91 -6.09 6.65 -4.61
N SER A 92 -5.23 6.32 -5.57
CA SER A 92 -4.07 7.15 -5.89
C SER A 92 -4.49 8.54 -6.38
N SER A 93 -5.52 8.63 -7.21
CA SER A 93 -6.06 9.90 -7.72
C SER A 93 -6.70 10.75 -6.62
N ALA A 94 -7.31 10.13 -5.62
CA ALA A 94 -7.88 10.83 -4.47
C ALA A 94 -6.83 11.58 -3.64
N PHE A 95 -5.57 11.15 -3.69
CA PHE A 95 -4.43 11.80 -3.03
C PHE A 95 -3.66 12.78 -3.93
N GLY A 96 -3.97 12.81 -5.24
CA GLY A 96 -3.29 13.66 -6.23
C GLY A 96 -4.04 14.94 -6.51
N LYS A 97 -3.31 16.00 -6.92
CA LYS A 97 -3.89 17.31 -7.22
C LYS A 97 -4.60 17.41 -8.59
N ASN A 98 -4.56 16.39 -9.41
CA ASN A 98 -5.08 16.41 -10.78
C ASN A 98 -6.05 15.24 -11.04
N GLY A 99 -7.33 15.49 -10.85
CA GLY A 99 -8.42 14.52 -11.01
C GLY A 99 -8.79 14.18 -12.47
N LYS A 100 -7.85 13.75 -13.32
CA LYS A 100 -8.16 13.18 -14.65
C LYS A 100 -7.41 11.88 -14.87
N ALA A 101 -8.12 10.76 -14.67
CA ALA A 101 -7.63 9.42 -14.79
C ALA A 101 -7.57 8.89 -16.23
N ARG A 102 -6.43 8.26 -16.59
CA ARG A 102 -6.33 7.33 -17.71
C ARG A 102 -6.00 5.95 -17.12
N ALA A 103 -6.94 5.03 -17.11
CA ALA A 103 -6.96 3.85 -16.25
C ALA A 103 -5.68 3.00 -16.19
N LYS A 104 -4.94 2.79 -17.27
CA LYS A 104 -3.74 1.93 -17.27
C LYS A 104 -2.46 2.70 -16.87
N SER A 105 -2.34 3.96 -17.27
CA SER A 105 -1.21 4.80 -16.89
C SER A 105 -1.28 5.19 -15.40
N ASP A 106 -2.47 5.22 -14.83
CA ASP A 106 -2.70 5.63 -13.45
C ASP A 106 -2.30 4.55 -12.45
N TYR A 107 -2.52 3.26 -12.74
CA TYR A 107 -2.03 2.17 -11.92
C TYR A 107 -0.49 2.16 -11.84
N GLU A 108 0.20 2.30 -12.97
CA GLU A 108 1.66 2.38 -12.99
C GLU A 108 2.19 3.65 -12.30
N ASN A 109 1.49 4.76 -12.42
CA ASN A 109 1.82 5.99 -11.71
C ASN A 109 1.59 5.84 -10.20
N ALA A 110 0.51 5.18 -9.78
CA ALA A 110 0.25 4.84 -8.38
C ALA A 110 1.37 3.97 -7.80
N ARG A 111 1.76 2.91 -8.50
CA ARG A 111 2.86 2.03 -8.12
C ARG A 111 4.18 2.78 -7.96
N LYS A 112 4.53 3.62 -8.95
CA LYS A 112 5.74 4.46 -8.89
C LYS A 112 5.69 5.45 -7.74
N SER A 113 4.54 6.06 -7.48
CA SER A 113 4.36 7.02 -6.39
C SER A 113 4.58 6.36 -5.01
N VAL A 114 4.04 5.17 -4.78
CA VAL A 114 4.26 4.39 -3.56
C VAL A 114 5.74 4.03 -3.42
N TYR A 115 6.36 3.51 -4.47
CA TYR A 115 7.79 3.19 -4.49
C TYR A 115 8.66 4.39 -4.11
N MET A 116 8.44 5.54 -4.76
CA MET A 116 9.19 6.76 -4.49
C MET A 116 8.99 7.28 -3.06
N SER A 117 7.78 7.12 -2.51
CA SER A 117 7.49 7.51 -1.12
C SER A 117 8.25 6.64 -0.13
N ILE A 118 8.31 5.33 -0.34
CA ILE A 118 9.09 4.40 0.49
C ILE A 118 10.58 4.73 0.39
N THR A 119 11.12 4.87 -0.82
CA THR A 119 12.54 5.17 -1.04
C THR A 119 12.95 6.47 -0.33
N ARG A 120 12.21 7.56 -0.52
CA ARG A 120 12.48 8.83 0.14
C ARG A 120 12.40 8.75 1.66
N ALA A 121 11.49 7.94 2.20
CA ALA A 121 11.40 7.73 3.64
C ALA A 121 12.65 6.99 4.17
N ILE A 122 13.10 5.95 3.47
CA ILE A 122 14.34 5.21 3.81
C ILE A 122 15.55 6.13 3.73
N ASP A 123 15.68 6.97 2.68
CA ASP A 123 16.78 7.91 2.53
C ASP A 123 16.85 8.89 3.73
N ARG A 124 15.70 9.42 4.17
CA ARG A 124 15.64 10.30 5.33
C ARG A 124 15.96 9.60 6.65
N ILE A 125 15.58 8.33 6.78
CA ILE A 125 15.99 7.50 7.92
C ILE A 125 17.50 7.31 7.88
N THR A 126 18.08 7.05 6.72
CA THR A 126 19.52 6.88 6.53
C THR A 126 20.32 8.11 6.94
N GLU A 127 19.84 9.31 6.64
CA GLU A 127 20.46 10.58 7.06
C GLU A 127 20.57 10.72 8.58
N ARG A 128 19.67 10.11 9.34
CA ARG A 128 19.62 10.20 10.82
C ARG A 128 20.14 8.95 11.51
N HIS A 129 19.93 7.79 10.91
CA HIS A 129 20.27 6.47 11.41
C HIS A 129 20.77 5.59 10.25
N ALA A 130 22.05 5.73 9.89
CA ALA A 130 22.61 5.06 8.73
C ALA A 130 22.45 3.53 8.78
N GLU A 131 22.63 2.90 9.93
CA GLU A 131 22.47 1.46 10.11
C GLU A 131 21.02 1.00 9.89
N LEU A 132 20.06 1.73 10.44
CA LEU A 132 18.63 1.42 10.25
C LEU A 132 18.21 1.64 8.80
N GLY A 133 18.67 2.71 8.17
CA GLY A 133 18.40 2.97 6.75
C GLY A 133 18.96 1.89 5.86
N ALA A 134 20.21 1.46 6.06
CA ALA A 134 20.84 0.36 5.34
C ALA A 134 20.07 -0.97 5.53
N TYR A 135 19.63 -1.24 6.76
CA TYR A 135 18.82 -2.42 7.07
C TYR A 135 17.49 -2.41 6.31
N LEU A 136 16.73 -1.31 6.38
CA LEU A 136 15.45 -1.18 5.68
C LEU A 136 15.62 -1.26 4.16
N HIS A 137 16.66 -0.65 3.62
CA HIS A 137 16.96 -0.73 2.18
C HIS A 137 17.25 -2.17 1.72
N GLY A 138 17.92 -2.96 2.57
CA GLY A 138 18.23 -4.37 2.28
C GLY A 138 17.02 -5.30 2.41
N THR A 139 16.10 -4.99 3.32
CA THR A 139 15.00 -5.88 3.73
C THR A 139 13.63 -5.53 3.15
N ILE A 140 13.39 -4.27 2.76
CA ILE A 140 12.16 -3.87 2.09
C ILE A 140 12.33 -4.07 0.58
N LYS A 141 11.49 -4.94 0.02
CA LYS A 141 11.40 -5.19 -1.42
C LYS A 141 10.18 -4.49 -1.98
N THR A 142 10.39 -3.79 -3.08
CA THR A 142 9.35 -3.06 -3.81
C THR A 142 9.31 -3.54 -5.26
N GLY A 143 8.13 -3.54 -5.84
CA GLY A 143 7.93 -4.01 -7.21
C GLY A 143 6.45 -3.91 -7.58
N GLY A 144 5.87 -4.95 -8.17
CA GLY A 144 4.42 -5.08 -8.36
C GLY A 144 3.70 -5.20 -7.00
N ASP A 145 4.31 -5.96 -6.09
CA ASP A 145 3.94 -6.05 -4.68
C ASP A 145 5.14 -5.65 -3.81
N CYS A 146 4.85 -5.27 -2.57
CA CYS A 146 5.87 -4.90 -1.59
C CYS A 146 5.96 -5.94 -0.47
N ARG A 147 7.15 -6.08 0.12
CA ARG A 147 7.38 -7.02 1.21
C ARG A 147 8.51 -6.53 2.11
N TYR A 148 8.36 -6.72 3.42
CA TYR A 148 9.47 -6.67 4.36
C TYR A 148 9.98 -8.09 4.60
N GLU A 149 11.22 -8.36 4.21
CA GLU A 149 11.89 -9.65 4.42
C GLU A 149 12.59 -9.64 5.78
N GLU A 150 11.95 -10.24 6.78
CA GLU A 150 12.54 -10.37 8.10
C GLU A 150 13.48 -11.57 8.14
N HIS A 151 14.77 -11.30 8.38
CA HIS A 151 15.79 -12.34 8.55
C HIS A 151 15.97 -12.76 10.01
N GLU A 152 15.70 -11.83 10.93
CA GLU A 152 15.75 -12.04 12.37
C GLU A 152 14.54 -11.37 13.01
N PRO A 153 13.82 -12.06 13.94
CA PRO A 153 12.65 -11.48 14.60
C PRO A 153 12.97 -10.15 15.28
N LYS A 154 12.23 -9.11 14.97
CA LYS A 154 12.35 -7.78 15.56
C LYS A 154 11.00 -7.29 16.06
N ASN A 155 11.00 -6.66 17.22
CA ASN A 155 9.82 -6.02 17.77
C ASN A 155 9.74 -4.56 17.27
N TRP A 156 8.90 -4.33 16.28
CA TRP A 156 8.62 -2.99 15.78
C TRP A 156 7.43 -2.38 16.51
N LEU A 157 7.59 -1.16 17.00
CA LEU A 157 6.48 -0.35 17.52
C LEU A 157 5.91 0.48 16.36
N VAL A 158 4.84 0.00 15.75
CA VAL A 158 4.18 0.61 14.58
C VAL A 158 2.74 1.02 14.88
#